data_b9fd9696c69fe58a260aec0eac688497
#
_entry.id   b9fd9696c69fe58a260aec0eac688497
#
_cell.length_a   1.000
_cell.length_b   1.000
_cell.length_c   1.000
_cell.angle_alpha   90.00
_cell.angle_beta   90.00
_cell.angle_gamma   90.00
#
_symmetry.space_group_name_H-M   'P 1'
#
loop_
_entity.id
_entity.type
_entity.pdbx_description
1 polymer ?
#
loop_
_entity_poly.entity_id
_entity_poly.type
_entity_poly.pdbx_seq_one_letter_code
_entity_poly.pdbx_strand_id
1 'polypeptide(L)'
;MAFRTQDLPKTVRRDKRTGARRLYPRFLRDDAIKPQVGIAIRFFETKLGLLRRDLEPDVLIQLFGEPRFARCLVACLARAYRYRTRRFSDLIGEERAAALAERGLHTPRDLRAFAYARANEAGGYVAPTERAAFLANLVPELDLVEAEQLLYLDAPDQAVLMRVGPVPTVEEVLALYHLRLLESLLRISPTASFALRGDRTQIEAVCARHDVRATIERKSVTLHGKQDAIGSWSRHGGRVARAALTLLGLGALGPGALVVSIGDEGFDVTLDAATLALALPPHGWSAPAPTWEEAESFLVDLHAERRAGHLDGWRLRRWPAPQVTERGVIWPEYLIGRGQIAIGLLPLTATQVRAEAEALLTLAERLPFIILVKGALRAVPVGLTVLRLDTDHAAADLADYLARTFPQNATDAAPEWLSSLGDAARAAGSLAESDLARQLDCPEEVVAERLAGLAAPDLLYIDGFGLCAEEFLSRARALEEAEIARNGGRLDLGTLGRKLRTLVGRNEGLHALIAHLSGELQSAA
;
A
#
# COMPACT_ATOMS: atom_id res chain seq x y z
N MET A 1 1.60 3.19 -4.89
CA MET A 1 1.08 4.00 -3.76
C MET A 1 1.27 5.48 -4.03
N ALA A 2 0.26 6.30 -3.74
CA ALA A 2 0.33 7.74 -3.85
C ALA A 2 1.36 8.35 -2.87
N PHE A 3 1.87 9.54 -3.17
CA PHE A 3 2.72 10.29 -2.24
C PHE A 3 1.88 10.90 -1.13
N ARG A 4 2.47 11.16 0.03
CA ARG A 4 1.82 11.94 1.09
C ARG A 4 1.59 13.36 0.63
N THR A 5 0.46 13.95 0.96
CA THR A 5 0.10 15.32 0.54
C THR A 5 1.16 16.35 0.96
N GLN A 6 1.76 16.18 2.14
CA GLN A 6 2.84 17.02 2.64
C GLN A 6 4.16 16.88 1.85
N ASP A 7 4.40 15.71 1.24
CA ASP A 7 5.61 15.40 0.48
C ASP A 7 5.48 15.70 -1.02
N LEU A 8 4.29 16.14 -1.48
CA LEU A 8 4.09 16.48 -2.88
C LEU A 8 5.05 17.58 -3.33
N PRO A 9 5.93 17.35 -4.31
CA PRO A 9 6.79 18.38 -4.89
C PRO A 9 5.92 19.32 -5.73
N LYS A 10 5.72 20.55 -5.24
CA LYS A 10 4.80 21.51 -5.84
C LYS A 10 5.23 22.94 -5.59
N THR A 11 4.85 23.82 -6.50
CA THR A 11 4.87 25.27 -6.32
C THR A 11 3.47 25.81 -6.35
N VAL A 12 3.15 26.73 -5.45
CA VAL A 12 1.84 27.40 -5.40
C VAL A 12 2.02 28.85 -5.85
N ARG A 13 1.17 29.30 -6.76
CA ARG A 13 1.13 30.71 -7.21
C ARG A 13 -0.31 31.21 -7.12
N ARG A 14 -0.46 32.48 -6.77
CA ARG A 14 -1.74 33.18 -6.80
C ARG A 14 -1.82 33.97 -8.09
N ASP A 15 -2.87 33.76 -8.85
CA ASP A 15 -3.16 34.57 -10.03
C ASP A 15 -3.55 35.98 -9.56
N LYS A 16 -2.78 36.98 -10.01
CA LYS A 16 -2.95 38.38 -9.57
C LYS A 16 -4.29 38.98 -10.06
N ARG A 17 -4.84 38.48 -11.17
CA ARG A 17 -6.02 39.00 -11.81
C ARG A 17 -7.31 38.38 -11.25
N THR A 18 -7.34 37.10 -11.07
CA THR A 18 -8.51 36.32 -10.61
C THR A 18 -8.49 36.03 -9.12
N GLY A 19 -7.38 36.19 -8.46
CA GLY A 19 -7.17 35.76 -7.07
C GLY A 19 -7.08 34.23 -6.90
N ALA A 20 -7.31 33.46 -7.96
CA ALA A 20 -7.28 32.01 -7.93
C ALA A 20 -5.91 31.48 -7.52
N ARG A 21 -5.90 30.44 -6.72
CA ARG A 21 -4.67 29.75 -6.31
C ARG A 21 -4.40 28.60 -7.27
N ARG A 22 -3.26 28.62 -7.91
CA ARG A 22 -2.81 27.56 -8.82
C ARG A 22 -1.67 26.77 -8.21
N LEU A 23 -1.78 25.45 -8.29
CA LEU A 23 -0.75 24.53 -7.88
C LEU A 23 -0.06 23.96 -9.13
N TYR A 24 1.25 24.04 -9.13
CA TYR A 24 2.12 23.52 -10.18
C TYR A 24 2.88 22.31 -9.64
N PRO A 25 2.42 21.09 -9.92
CA PRO A 25 3.14 19.87 -9.55
C PRO A 25 4.44 19.77 -10.32
N ARG A 26 5.48 19.25 -9.70
CA ARG A 26 6.79 19.10 -10.32
C ARG A 26 6.85 17.86 -11.21
N PHE A 27 6.21 17.90 -12.37
CA PHE A 27 6.48 16.95 -13.44
C PHE A 27 7.81 17.29 -14.12
N LEU A 28 8.68 16.31 -14.27
CA LEU A 28 10.02 16.47 -14.81
C LEU A 28 9.96 16.36 -16.33
N ARG A 29 10.14 17.48 -17.01
CA ARG A 29 10.02 17.57 -18.48
C ARG A 29 11.36 17.53 -19.18
N ASP A 30 12.45 17.71 -18.43
CA ASP A 30 13.79 17.73 -18.98
C ASP A 30 14.60 16.53 -18.46
N ASP A 31 15.61 16.14 -19.25
CA ASP A 31 16.48 15.00 -18.93
C ASP A 31 17.58 15.32 -17.92
N ALA A 32 17.68 16.56 -17.46
CA ALA A 32 18.73 17.02 -16.55
C ALA A 32 18.76 16.25 -15.22
N ILE A 33 17.62 15.68 -14.82
CA ILE A 33 17.50 14.88 -13.59
C ILE A 33 17.97 13.42 -13.76
N LYS A 34 18.02 12.90 -14.98
CA LYS A 34 18.36 11.48 -15.23
C LYS A 34 19.70 11.05 -14.63
N PRO A 35 20.79 11.82 -14.75
CA PRO A 35 22.06 11.45 -14.11
C PRO A 35 21.95 11.31 -12.59
N GLN A 36 21.20 12.20 -11.93
CA GLN A 36 20.99 12.16 -10.48
C GLN A 36 20.18 10.93 -10.06
N VAL A 37 19.14 10.56 -10.82
CA VAL A 37 18.39 9.32 -10.58
C VAL A 37 19.30 8.09 -10.77
N GLY A 38 20.15 8.08 -11.79
CA GLY A 38 21.15 7.02 -11.98
C GLY A 38 22.15 6.92 -10.83
N ILE A 39 22.56 8.05 -10.24
CA ILE A 39 23.40 8.06 -9.03
C ILE A 39 22.63 7.47 -7.84
N ALA A 40 21.35 7.81 -7.67
CA ALA A 40 20.52 7.25 -6.59
C ALA A 40 20.34 5.73 -6.74
N ILE A 41 20.11 5.23 -7.94
CA ILE A 41 20.04 3.78 -8.18
C ILE A 41 21.38 3.12 -7.79
N ARG A 42 22.52 3.65 -8.27
CA ARG A 42 23.85 3.13 -7.89
C ARG A 42 24.10 3.22 -6.38
N PHE A 43 23.64 4.27 -5.72
CA PHE A 43 23.74 4.38 -4.27
C PHE A 43 23.08 3.18 -3.59
N PHE A 44 21.85 2.82 -3.97
CA PHE A 44 21.19 1.64 -3.39
C PHE A 44 21.90 0.33 -3.77
N GLU A 45 22.35 0.17 -5.02
CA GLU A 45 23.09 -1.03 -5.46
C GLU A 45 24.38 -1.25 -4.66
N THR A 46 25.15 -0.19 -4.41
CA THR A 46 26.40 -0.28 -3.63
C THR A 46 26.17 -0.50 -2.14
N LYS A 47 24.96 -0.29 -1.66
CA LYS A 47 24.58 -0.43 -0.25
C LYS A 47 23.76 -1.69 0.04
N LEU A 48 23.59 -2.58 -0.95
CA LEU A 48 22.94 -3.87 -0.73
C LEU A 48 23.66 -4.67 0.36
N GLY A 49 22.90 -5.29 1.25
CA GLY A 49 23.44 -6.03 2.37
C GLY A 49 23.78 -5.20 3.61
N LEU A 50 23.77 -3.87 3.54
CA LEU A 50 24.01 -3.03 4.71
C LEU A 50 22.77 -2.91 5.59
N LEU A 51 22.99 -2.68 6.87
CA LEU A 51 21.92 -2.41 7.83
C LEU A 51 21.32 -1.03 7.58
N ARG A 52 20.04 -0.89 7.89
CA ARG A 52 19.34 0.39 7.72
C ARG A 52 19.98 1.54 8.52
N ARG A 53 20.52 1.26 9.71
CA ARG A 53 21.24 2.25 10.53
C ARG A 53 22.52 2.77 9.87
N ASP A 54 23.14 1.96 9.00
CA ASP A 54 24.39 2.30 8.32
C ASP A 54 24.16 3.05 6.98
N LEU A 55 22.88 3.29 6.65
CA LEU A 55 22.48 4.06 5.48
C LEU A 55 22.26 5.52 5.86
N GLU A 56 22.88 6.41 5.13
CA GLU A 56 22.75 7.85 5.28
C GLU A 56 21.74 8.40 4.25
N PRO A 57 20.42 8.40 4.56
CA PRO A 57 19.40 8.86 3.61
C PRO A 57 19.53 10.34 3.25
N ASP A 58 20.20 11.14 4.07
CA ASP A 58 20.42 12.56 3.86
C ASP A 58 21.33 12.86 2.66
N VAL A 59 22.19 11.90 2.28
CA VAL A 59 23.00 11.98 1.05
C VAL A 59 22.11 12.14 -0.19
N LEU A 60 20.99 11.44 -0.24
CA LEU A 60 20.04 11.56 -1.36
C LEU A 60 19.31 12.91 -1.34
N ILE A 61 19.04 13.49 -0.17
CA ILE A 61 18.46 14.83 -0.06
C ILE A 61 19.44 15.86 -0.60
N GLN A 62 20.71 15.74 -0.26
CA GLN A 62 21.77 16.61 -0.80
C GLN A 62 21.91 16.48 -2.32
N LEU A 63 21.86 15.23 -2.83
CA LEU A 63 21.94 14.96 -4.27
C LEU A 63 20.83 15.65 -5.07
N PHE A 64 19.61 15.66 -4.55
CA PHE A 64 18.44 16.22 -5.24
C PHE A 64 18.14 17.67 -4.88
N GLY A 65 18.75 18.21 -3.82
CA GLY A 65 18.60 19.59 -3.38
C GLY A 65 17.22 19.99 -2.86
N GLU A 66 16.21 19.10 -2.95
CA GLU A 66 14.86 19.34 -2.48
C GLU A 66 14.34 18.13 -1.69
N PRO A 67 14.11 18.28 -0.37
CA PRO A 67 13.76 17.16 0.50
C PRO A 67 12.46 16.44 0.09
N ARG A 68 11.45 17.17 -0.38
CA ARG A 68 10.17 16.57 -0.80
C ARG A 68 10.35 15.71 -2.04
N PHE A 69 11.08 16.23 -3.03
CA PHE A 69 11.38 15.50 -4.24
C PHE A 69 12.23 14.25 -3.96
N ALA A 70 13.26 14.38 -3.14
CA ALA A 70 14.10 13.26 -2.72
C ALA A 70 13.27 12.15 -2.06
N ARG A 71 12.37 12.50 -1.11
CA ARG A 71 11.48 11.51 -0.46
C ARG A 71 10.57 10.80 -1.45
N CYS A 72 10.01 11.51 -2.42
CA CYS A 72 9.15 10.90 -3.45
C CYS A 72 9.94 9.94 -4.34
N LEU A 73 11.17 10.29 -4.74
CA LEU A 73 12.04 9.42 -5.53
C LEU A 73 12.49 8.19 -4.74
N VAL A 74 12.87 8.35 -3.47
CA VAL A 74 13.19 7.24 -2.57
C VAL A 74 11.99 6.31 -2.42
N ALA A 75 10.77 6.85 -2.30
CA ALA A 75 9.55 6.05 -2.25
C ALA A 75 9.30 5.25 -3.55
N CYS A 76 9.72 5.76 -4.71
CA CYS A 76 9.69 5.01 -5.96
C CYS A 76 10.76 3.89 -5.98
N LEU A 77 11.97 4.20 -5.54
CA LEU A 77 13.07 3.25 -5.44
C LEU A 77 12.80 2.12 -4.42
N ALA A 78 12.06 2.42 -3.34
CA ALA A 78 11.68 1.45 -2.32
C ALA A 78 10.84 0.27 -2.85
N ARG A 79 10.39 0.30 -4.10
CA ARG A 79 9.76 -0.86 -4.75
C ARG A 79 10.80 -1.91 -5.17
N ALA A 80 11.93 -1.45 -5.67
CA ALA A 80 13.04 -2.32 -6.07
C ALA A 80 14.00 -2.60 -4.90
N TYR A 81 14.09 -1.68 -3.94
CA TYR A 81 14.99 -1.77 -2.79
C TYR A 81 14.19 -1.77 -1.51
N ARG A 82 14.16 -2.92 -0.83
CA ARG A 82 13.38 -3.10 0.40
C ARG A 82 14.29 -3.45 1.56
N TYR A 83 13.83 -3.13 2.77
CA TYR A 83 14.46 -3.61 3.99
C TYR A 83 13.83 -4.93 4.40
N ARG A 84 14.66 -5.95 4.60
CA ARG A 84 14.26 -7.26 5.12
C ARG A 84 14.70 -7.37 6.56
N THR A 85 13.80 -7.76 7.45
CA THR A 85 14.15 -8.16 8.80
C THR A 85 15.09 -9.36 8.74
N ARG A 86 16.16 -9.34 9.51
CA ARG A 86 17.12 -10.43 9.59
C ARG A 86 16.51 -11.60 10.33
N ARG A 87 16.85 -12.81 9.91
CA ARG A 87 16.53 -14.05 10.62
C ARG A 87 17.69 -14.45 11.53
N PHE A 88 17.43 -15.34 12.47
CA PHE A 88 18.49 -15.88 13.31
C PHE A 88 19.59 -16.54 12.47
N SER A 89 19.23 -17.27 11.43
CA SER A 89 20.20 -17.90 10.52
C SER A 89 21.11 -16.88 9.80
N ASP A 90 20.65 -15.66 9.57
CA ASP A 90 21.49 -14.60 8.97
C ASP A 90 22.62 -14.12 9.91
N LEU A 91 22.52 -14.39 11.21
CA LEU A 91 23.50 -13.97 12.20
C LEU A 91 24.34 -15.14 12.72
N ILE A 92 23.70 -16.25 13.08
CA ILE A 92 24.34 -17.37 13.78
C ILE A 92 24.47 -18.64 12.92
N GLY A 93 24.03 -18.58 11.66
CA GLY A 93 24.02 -19.72 10.73
C GLY A 93 22.82 -20.65 10.91
N GLU A 94 22.55 -21.47 9.88
CA GLU A 94 21.33 -22.31 9.82
C GLU A 94 21.31 -23.36 10.93
N GLU A 95 22.45 -24.02 11.25
CA GLU A 95 22.53 -25.09 12.24
C GLU A 95 22.15 -24.59 13.65
N ARG A 96 22.76 -23.49 14.10
CA ARG A 96 22.45 -22.91 15.42
C ARG A 96 21.05 -22.29 15.48
N ALA A 97 20.58 -21.73 14.38
CA ALA A 97 19.20 -21.23 14.29
C ALA A 97 18.18 -22.38 14.37
N ALA A 98 18.46 -23.54 13.75
CA ALA A 98 17.63 -24.74 13.86
C ALA A 98 17.60 -25.28 15.31
N ALA A 99 18.75 -25.32 16.00
CA ALA A 99 18.80 -25.71 17.41
C ALA A 99 17.97 -24.81 18.32
N LEU A 100 17.94 -23.48 18.07
CA LEU A 100 17.03 -22.55 18.78
C LEU A 100 15.57 -22.83 18.44
N ALA A 101 15.25 -23.12 17.17
CA ALA A 101 13.89 -23.40 16.72
C ALA A 101 13.33 -24.69 17.38
N GLU A 102 14.13 -25.72 17.60
CA GLU A 102 13.75 -26.93 18.36
C GLU A 102 13.31 -26.62 19.80
N ARG A 103 13.82 -25.52 20.37
CA ARG A 103 13.44 -25.01 21.70
C ARG A 103 12.24 -24.06 21.65
N GLY A 104 11.62 -23.87 20.48
CA GLY A 104 10.51 -22.93 20.26
C GLY A 104 10.94 -21.47 20.12
N LEU A 105 12.23 -21.20 19.92
CA LEU A 105 12.80 -19.86 19.77
C LEU A 105 13.03 -19.57 18.28
N HIS A 106 11.99 -19.11 17.58
CA HIS A 106 12.02 -18.85 16.14
C HIS A 106 12.30 -17.37 15.79
N THR A 107 11.95 -16.47 16.71
CA THR A 107 11.99 -15.03 16.48
C THR A 107 12.61 -14.29 17.67
N PRO A 108 13.09 -13.04 17.46
CA PRO A 108 13.54 -12.18 18.56
C PRO A 108 12.48 -12.00 19.65
N ARG A 109 11.21 -11.99 19.27
CA ARG A 109 10.09 -11.91 20.22
C ARG A 109 10.03 -13.14 21.12
N ASP A 110 10.18 -14.35 20.54
CA ASP A 110 10.17 -15.59 21.32
C ASP A 110 11.34 -15.60 22.29
N LEU A 111 12.52 -15.18 21.83
CA LEU A 111 13.71 -15.09 22.68
C LEU A 111 13.52 -14.07 23.81
N ARG A 112 12.92 -12.90 23.54
CA ARG A 112 12.58 -11.93 24.60
C ARG A 112 11.56 -12.51 25.58
N ALA A 113 10.49 -13.15 25.10
CA ALA A 113 9.48 -13.79 25.94
C ALA A 113 10.10 -14.85 26.84
N PHE A 114 10.99 -15.69 26.30
CA PHE A 114 11.75 -16.68 27.05
C PHE A 114 12.67 -16.04 28.10
N ALA A 115 13.37 -14.97 27.73
CA ALA A 115 14.22 -14.22 28.66
C ALA A 115 13.41 -13.62 29.82
N TYR A 116 12.25 -13.02 29.53
CA TYR A 116 11.37 -12.49 30.57
C TYR A 116 10.81 -13.57 31.49
N ALA A 117 10.42 -14.71 30.96
CA ALA A 117 9.95 -15.84 31.78
C ALA A 117 11.05 -16.29 32.73
N ARG A 118 12.28 -16.48 32.26
CA ARG A 118 13.42 -16.86 33.08
C ARG A 118 13.82 -15.80 34.12
N ALA A 119 13.77 -14.52 33.74
CA ALA A 119 14.01 -13.42 34.70
C ALA A 119 12.98 -13.42 35.82
N ASN A 120 11.69 -13.63 35.51
CA ASN A 120 10.63 -13.72 36.50
C ASN A 120 10.79 -14.89 37.45
N GLU A 121 11.23 -16.06 36.95
CA GLU A 121 11.57 -17.23 37.80
C GLU A 121 12.73 -16.91 38.76
N ALA A 122 13.67 -16.04 38.35
CA ALA A 122 14.84 -15.63 39.14
C ALA A 122 14.58 -14.42 40.06
N GLY A 123 13.34 -13.95 40.20
CA GLY A 123 12.98 -12.82 41.07
C GLY A 123 12.54 -11.53 40.35
N GLY A 124 12.41 -11.57 39.03
CA GLY A 124 11.77 -10.52 38.22
C GLY A 124 12.69 -9.41 37.71
N TYR A 125 13.82 -9.17 38.36
CA TYR A 125 14.78 -8.13 37.94
C TYR A 125 16.19 -8.71 37.79
N VAL A 126 16.79 -8.47 36.63
CA VAL A 126 18.19 -8.79 36.36
C VAL A 126 18.99 -7.50 36.40
N ALA A 127 19.90 -7.37 37.36
CA ALA A 127 20.73 -6.19 37.48
C ALA A 127 21.65 -6.03 36.24
N PRO A 128 21.98 -4.78 35.82
CA PRO A 128 22.85 -4.56 34.67
C PRO A 128 24.19 -5.31 34.75
N THR A 129 24.73 -5.47 35.96
CA THR A 129 25.97 -6.21 36.24
C THR A 129 25.82 -7.73 36.07
N GLU A 130 24.62 -8.25 36.19
CA GLU A 130 24.30 -9.69 36.08
C GLU A 130 23.81 -10.07 34.67
N ARG A 131 23.50 -9.07 33.84
CA ARG A 131 22.93 -9.28 32.52
C ARG A 131 23.76 -10.19 31.63
N ALA A 132 25.08 -10.03 31.63
CA ALA A 132 25.98 -10.85 30.82
C ALA A 132 25.92 -12.34 31.23
N ALA A 133 25.98 -12.62 32.54
CA ALA A 133 25.85 -13.95 33.06
C ALA A 133 24.47 -14.57 32.81
N PHE A 134 23.44 -13.76 32.95
CA PHE A 134 22.06 -14.16 32.65
C PHE A 134 21.90 -14.59 31.20
N LEU A 135 22.37 -13.79 30.23
CA LEU A 135 22.27 -14.08 28.80
C LEU A 135 23.11 -15.32 28.41
N ALA A 136 24.29 -15.47 28.95
CA ALA A 136 25.13 -16.67 28.76
C ALA A 136 24.46 -17.97 29.25
N ASN A 137 23.68 -17.87 30.33
CA ASN A 137 22.92 -19.03 30.86
C ASN A 137 21.60 -19.25 30.10
N LEU A 138 21.05 -18.22 29.46
CA LEU A 138 19.79 -18.29 28.71
C LEU A 138 19.94 -19.10 27.42
N VAL A 139 21.03 -18.87 26.70
CA VAL A 139 21.35 -19.49 25.41
C VAL A 139 22.84 -19.85 25.38
N PRO A 140 23.23 -20.97 26.05
CA PRO A 140 24.65 -21.34 26.21
C PRO A 140 25.39 -21.58 24.88
N GLU A 141 24.68 -21.84 23.80
CA GLU A 141 25.21 -22.09 22.45
C GLU A 141 25.69 -20.80 21.75
N LEU A 142 25.37 -19.63 22.30
CA LEU A 142 25.70 -18.33 21.73
C LEU A 142 26.70 -17.59 22.61
N ASP A 143 27.54 -16.78 21.97
CA ASP A 143 28.29 -15.78 22.72
C ASP A 143 27.40 -14.61 23.17
N LEU A 144 27.89 -13.79 24.08
CA LEU A 144 27.14 -12.70 24.66
C LEU A 144 26.71 -11.68 23.59
N VAL A 145 27.57 -11.39 22.61
CA VAL A 145 27.31 -10.40 21.56
C VAL A 145 26.22 -10.92 20.62
N GLU A 146 26.30 -12.20 20.23
CA GLU A 146 25.27 -12.85 19.42
C GLU A 146 23.92 -12.86 20.16
N ALA A 147 23.89 -13.24 21.43
CA ALA A 147 22.68 -13.29 22.22
C ALA A 147 22.02 -11.89 22.35
N GLU A 148 22.81 -10.85 22.60
CA GLU A 148 22.32 -9.47 22.63
C GLU A 148 21.79 -9.00 21.27
N GLN A 149 22.49 -9.33 20.18
CA GLN A 149 22.05 -8.96 18.84
C GLN A 149 20.76 -9.68 18.45
N LEU A 150 20.61 -10.96 18.81
CA LEU A 150 19.39 -11.72 18.50
C LEU A 150 18.16 -11.17 19.21
N LEU A 151 18.30 -10.66 20.44
CA LEU A 151 17.17 -10.05 21.17
C LEU A 151 16.53 -8.87 20.45
N TYR A 152 17.29 -8.14 19.61
CA TYR A 152 16.84 -6.92 18.94
C TYR A 152 17.01 -7.01 17.42
N LEU A 153 17.11 -8.21 16.87
CA LEU A 153 17.34 -8.42 15.44
C LEU A 153 16.17 -7.93 14.57
N ASP A 154 14.97 -7.87 15.15
CA ASP A 154 13.74 -7.34 14.54
C ASP A 154 13.61 -5.82 14.62
N ALA A 155 14.55 -5.13 15.28
CA ALA A 155 14.52 -3.67 15.34
C ALA A 155 14.66 -3.08 13.92
N PRO A 156 13.90 -2.01 13.59
CA PRO A 156 13.88 -1.45 12.24
C PRO A 156 15.24 -1.01 11.69
N ASP A 157 16.16 -0.63 12.58
CA ASP A 157 17.53 -0.22 12.25
C ASP A 157 18.45 -1.41 11.91
N GLN A 158 18.08 -2.64 12.34
CA GLN A 158 18.78 -3.90 12.06
C GLN A 158 18.36 -4.54 10.72
N ALA A 159 17.33 -4.00 10.08
CA ALA A 159 16.86 -4.51 8.79
C ALA A 159 17.92 -4.28 7.70
N VAL A 160 18.09 -5.29 6.84
CA VAL A 160 19.09 -5.30 5.75
C VAL A 160 18.46 -4.83 4.46
N LEU A 161 19.17 -3.95 3.75
CA LEU A 161 18.76 -3.52 2.42
C LEU A 161 18.91 -4.65 1.41
N MET A 162 17.83 -4.97 0.72
CA MET A 162 17.81 -5.98 -0.35
C MET A 162 17.19 -5.41 -1.62
N ARG A 163 17.63 -5.94 -2.75
CA ARG A 163 16.97 -5.71 -4.03
C ARG A 163 15.91 -6.78 -4.27
N VAL A 164 14.76 -6.34 -4.79
CA VAL A 164 13.66 -7.20 -5.22
C VAL A 164 13.52 -7.06 -6.74
N GLY A 165 13.84 -8.12 -7.47
CA GLY A 165 13.83 -8.12 -8.92
C GLY A 165 15.08 -7.50 -9.56
N PRO A 166 15.04 -7.21 -10.88
CA PRO A 166 16.15 -6.60 -11.60
C PRO A 166 16.43 -5.17 -11.15
N VAL A 167 17.60 -4.64 -11.51
CA VAL A 167 17.94 -3.23 -11.28
C VAL A 167 16.96 -2.36 -12.04
N PRO A 168 16.28 -1.40 -11.37
CA PRO A 168 15.35 -0.51 -12.09
C PRO A 168 16.13 0.45 -13.01
N THR A 169 15.57 0.73 -14.17
CA THR A 169 16.12 1.75 -15.05
C THR A 169 15.73 3.15 -14.58
N VAL A 170 16.46 4.15 -15.06
CA VAL A 170 16.16 5.57 -14.78
C VAL A 170 14.76 5.93 -15.29
N GLU A 171 14.43 5.45 -16.48
CA GLU A 171 13.13 5.67 -17.14
C GLU A 171 11.97 5.09 -16.33
N GLU A 172 12.14 3.88 -15.79
CA GLU A 172 11.13 3.26 -14.93
C GLU A 172 10.90 4.02 -13.63
N VAL A 173 11.97 4.47 -12.99
CA VAL A 173 11.86 5.25 -11.75
C VAL A 173 11.14 6.58 -12.01
N LEU A 174 11.47 7.26 -13.12
CA LEU A 174 10.83 8.51 -13.50
C LEU A 174 9.37 8.32 -13.93
N ALA A 175 9.06 7.29 -14.70
CA ALA A 175 7.68 6.96 -15.08
C ALA A 175 6.84 6.65 -13.83
N LEU A 176 7.38 5.88 -12.89
CA LEU A 176 6.72 5.61 -11.62
C LEU A 176 6.51 6.88 -10.80
N TYR A 177 7.50 7.78 -10.75
CA TYR A 177 7.38 9.05 -10.05
C TYR A 177 6.25 9.91 -10.63
N HIS A 178 6.19 10.07 -11.96
CA HIS A 178 5.14 10.86 -12.62
C HIS A 178 3.75 10.26 -12.41
N LEU A 179 3.63 8.94 -12.55
CA LEU A 179 2.37 8.24 -12.29
C LEU A 179 1.89 8.43 -10.84
N ARG A 180 2.81 8.30 -9.87
CA ARG A 180 2.49 8.49 -8.44
C ARG A 180 2.14 9.92 -8.12
N LEU A 181 2.79 10.87 -8.76
CA LEU A 181 2.44 12.28 -8.62
C LEU A 181 1.02 12.55 -9.13
N LEU A 182 0.68 12.05 -10.32
CA LEU A 182 -0.67 12.16 -10.88
C LEU A 182 -1.72 11.46 -9.99
N GLU A 183 -1.45 10.22 -9.56
CA GLU A 183 -2.32 9.49 -8.63
C GLU A 183 -2.57 10.29 -7.35
N SER A 184 -1.52 10.89 -6.79
CA SER A 184 -1.62 11.67 -5.54
C SER A 184 -2.49 12.92 -5.70
N LEU A 185 -2.38 13.60 -6.84
CA LEU A 185 -3.21 14.76 -7.15
C LEU A 185 -4.68 14.37 -7.31
N LEU A 186 -4.94 13.28 -8.02
CA LEU A 186 -6.30 12.76 -8.23
C LEU A 186 -6.94 12.33 -6.92
N ARG A 187 -6.20 11.73 -5.99
CA ARG A 187 -6.70 11.29 -4.67
C ARG A 187 -7.19 12.43 -3.78
N ILE A 188 -6.60 13.60 -3.92
CA ILE A 188 -6.97 14.80 -3.14
C ILE A 188 -7.80 15.78 -3.95
N SER A 189 -8.40 15.34 -5.07
CA SER A 189 -9.21 16.16 -5.94
C SER A 189 -10.71 15.94 -5.68
N PRO A 190 -11.41 16.92 -5.11
CA PRO A 190 -12.89 16.94 -5.06
C PRO A 190 -13.54 16.78 -6.42
N THR A 191 -12.95 17.41 -7.42
CA THR A 191 -13.42 17.34 -8.82
C THR A 191 -12.24 17.21 -9.77
N ALA A 192 -12.40 16.34 -10.76
CA ALA A 192 -11.43 16.12 -11.81
C ALA A 192 -12.14 16.14 -13.17
N SER A 193 -11.92 17.20 -13.96
CA SER A 193 -12.56 17.41 -15.26
C SER A 193 -11.58 17.13 -16.38
N PHE A 194 -12.00 16.33 -17.36
CA PHE A 194 -11.16 15.90 -18.49
C PHE A 194 -11.88 16.10 -19.81
N ALA A 195 -11.14 16.28 -20.89
CA ALA A 195 -11.68 16.22 -22.23
C ALA A 195 -12.16 14.79 -22.53
N LEU A 196 -13.38 14.65 -23.05
CA LEU A 196 -13.97 13.39 -23.49
C LEU A 196 -13.29 12.93 -24.79
N ARG A 197 -12.80 11.70 -24.82
CA ARG A 197 -12.21 11.05 -26.02
C ARG A 197 -12.81 9.69 -26.33
N GLY A 198 -13.20 8.94 -25.32
CA GLY A 198 -13.76 7.61 -25.44
C GLY A 198 -15.28 7.58 -25.52
N ASP A 199 -15.82 6.37 -25.54
CA ASP A 199 -17.25 6.12 -25.52
C ASP A 199 -17.86 6.38 -24.12
N ARG A 200 -19.05 6.93 -24.12
CA ARG A 200 -19.80 7.22 -22.90
C ARG A 200 -20.09 5.98 -22.06
N THR A 201 -20.50 4.89 -22.72
CA THR A 201 -20.82 3.62 -22.06
C THR A 201 -19.61 3.06 -21.32
N GLN A 202 -18.42 3.14 -21.95
CA GLN A 202 -17.16 2.71 -21.34
C GLN A 202 -16.85 3.53 -20.07
N ILE A 203 -17.06 4.86 -20.14
CA ILE A 203 -16.83 5.75 -19.00
C ILE A 203 -17.78 5.43 -17.85
N GLU A 204 -19.08 5.28 -18.17
CA GLU A 204 -20.10 4.92 -17.18
C GLU A 204 -19.79 3.58 -16.51
N ALA A 205 -19.37 2.57 -17.27
CA ALA A 205 -18.99 1.25 -16.75
C ALA A 205 -17.78 1.33 -15.78
N VAL A 206 -16.72 2.05 -16.16
CA VAL A 206 -15.55 2.22 -15.30
C VAL A 206 -15.90 3.02 -14.04
N CYS A 207 -16.70 4.08 -14.16
CA CYS A 207 -17.13 4.87 -13.01
C CYS A 207 -18.00 4.06 -12.05
N ALA A 208 -18.95 3.28 -12.57
CA ALA A 208 -19.79 2.38 -11.77
C ALA A 208 -18.95 1.34 -11.02
N ARG A 209 -17.98 0.74 -11.71
CA ARG A 209 -17.06 -0.24 -11.13
C ARG A 209 -16.26 0.29 -9.95
N HIS A 210 -15.86 1.57 -9.99
CA HIS A 210 -15.10 2.22 -8.91
C HIS A 210 -15.99 2.98 -7.92
N ASP A 211 -17.32 2.90 -8.05
CA ASP A 211 -18.29 3.67 -7.26
C ASP A 211 -17.96 5.19 -7.29
N VAL A 212 -17.70 5.71 -8.48
CA VAL A 212 -17.40 7.12 -8.73
C VAL A 212 -18.54 7.76 -9.50
N ARG A 213 -19.04 8.89 -8.99
CA ARG A 213 -20.04 9.70 -9.72
C ARG A 213 -19.36 10.50 -10.82
N ALA A 214 -19.88 10.43 -12.04
CA ALA A 214 -19.41 11.22 -13.17
C ALA A 214 -20.54 12.06 -13.78
N THR A 215 -20.20 13.27 -14.21
CA THR A 215 -21.02 14.10 -15.09
C THR A 215 -20.40 14.07 -16.47
N ILE A 216 -21.13 13.54 -17.46
CA ILE A 216 -20.64 13.39 -18.83
C ILE A 216 -21.39 14.40 -19.71
N GLU A 217 -20.65 15.36 -20.22
CA GLU A 217 -21.12 16.36 -21.17
C GLU A 217 -20.67 16.01 -22.61
N ARG A 218 -21.03 16.86 -23.56
CA ARG A 218 -20.71 16.62 -24.98
C ARG A 218 -19.20 16.50 -25.26
N LYS A 219 -18.35 17.22 -24.54
CA LYS A 219 -16.90 17.32 -24.76
C LYS A 219 -16.07 17.08 -23.51
N SER A 220 -16.70 16.88 -22.38
CA SER A 220 -16.03 16.79 -21.09
C SER A 220 -16.63 15.72 -20.19
N VAL A 221 -15.80 15.21 -19.30
CA VAL A 221 -16.18 14.30 -18.22
C VAL A 221 -15.66 14.89 -16.92
N THR A 222 -16.53 15.07 -15.94
CA THR A 222 -16.16 15.49 -14.60
C THR A 222 -16.40 14.34 -13.63
N LEU A 223 -15.33 13.85 -13.01
CA LEU A 223 -15.38 12.87 -11.94
C LEU A 223 -15.53 13.61 -10.61
N HIS A 224 -16.46 13.17 -9.78
CA HIS A 224 -16.77 13.80 -8.51
C HIS A 224 -16.27 12.94 -7.37
N GLY A 225 -15.37 13.50 -6.55
CA GLY A 225 -15.04 12.96 -5.25
C GLY A 225 -16.21 13.11 -4.29
N LYS A 226 -16.27 12.23 -3.31
CA LYS A 226 -17.28 12.28 -2.27
C LYS A 226 -16.61 12.76 -0.99
N GLN A 227 -17.05 13.90 -0.50
CA GLN A 227 -16.59 14.45 0.77
C GLN A 227 -17.39 13.80 1.89
N ASP A 228 -16.75 13.41 2.97
CA ASP A 228 -17.46 13.01 4.18
C ASP A 228 -18.04 14.23 4.92
N ALA A 229 -18.84 14.00 5.96
CA ALA A 229 -19.51 15.05 6.72
C ALA A 229 -18.55 16.04 7.42
N ILE A 230 -17.26 15.70 7.51
CA ILE A 230 -16.20 16.53 8.14
C ILE A 230 -15.28 17.16 7.08
N GLY A 231 -15.52 16.88 5.80
CA GLY A 231 -14.74 17.45 4.70
C GLY A 231 -13.49 16.67 4.31
N SER A 232 -13.38 15.39 4.69
CA SER A 232 -12.26 14.53 4.27
C SER A 232 -12.50 13.89 2.90
N TRP A 233 -11.43 13.76 2.11
CA TRP A 233 -11.46 13.20 0.75
C TRP A 233 -10.77 11.84 0.64
N SER A 234 -10.16 11.35 1.72
CA SER A 234 -9.15 10.30 1.69
C SER A 234 -9.61 8.99 1.06
N ARG A 235 -10.71 8.45 1.51
CA ARG A 235 -11.21 7.13 1.05
C ARG A 235 -11.78 7.18 -0.36
N HIS A 236 -12.64 8.15 -0.64
CA HIS A 236 -13.25 8.31 -1.97
C HIS A 236 -12.27 8.85 -3.01
N GLY A 237 -11.26 9.60 -2.59
CA GLY A 237 -10.20 10.07 -3.47
C GLY A 237 -9.41 8.93 -4.12
N GLY A 238 -9.18 7.83 -3.41
CA GLY A 238 -8.59 6.61 -3.97
C GLY A 238 -9.40 6.02 -5.12
N ARG A 239 -10.73 6.00 -5.00
CA ARG A 239 -11.65 5.53 -6.05
C ARG A 239 -11.63 6.44 -7.28
N VAL A 240 -11.69 7.77 -7.06
CA VAL A 240 -11.58 8.76 -8.14
C VAL A 240 -10.26 8.62 -8.88
N ALA A 241 -9.14 8.49 -8.16
CA ALA A 241 -7.84 8.30 -8.78
C ALA A 241 -7.78 7.04 -9.64
N ARG A 242 -8.29 5.92 -9.15
CA ARG A 242 -8.34 4.66 -9.91
C ARG A 242 -9.21 4.77 -11.15
N ALA A 243 -10.43 5.31 -11.03
CA ALA A 243 -11.32 5.52 -12.17
C ALA A 243 -10.68 6.43 -13.22
N ALA A 244 -10.13 7.58 -12.80
CA ALA A 244 -9.47 8.53 -13.70
C ALA A 244 -8.26 7.89 -14.41
N LEU A 245 -7.40 7.20 -13.66
CA LEU A 245 -6.21 6.55 -14.20
C LEU A 245 -6.60 5.42 -15.16
N THR A 246 -7.60 4.61 -14.85
CA THR A 246 -8.14 3.59 -15.75
C THR A 246 -8.63 4.22 -17.05
N LEU A 247 -9.45 5.26 -16.99
CA LEU A 247 -9.99 5.94 -18.15
C LEU A 247 -8.92 6.65 -18.99
N LEU A 248 -7.93 7.26 -18.34
CA LEU A 248 -6.76 7.84 -19.01
C LEU A 248 -5.93 6.77 -19.73
N GLY A 249 -5.70 5.65 -19.09
CA GLY A 249 -4.99 4.51 -19.67
C GLY A 249 -5.72 3.88 -20.86
N LEU A 250 -7.05 3.86 -20.83
CA LEU A 250 -7.88 3.44 -21.96
C LEU A 250 -7.93 4.46 -23.11
N GLY A 251 -7.30 5.66 -22.92
CA GLY A 251 -7.43 6.74 -23.88
C GLY A 251 -8.83 7.40 -23.94
N ALA A 252 -9.71 7.05 -22.99
CA ALA A 252 -11.07 7.56 -22.95
C ALA A 252 -11.15 9.02 -22.44
N LEU A 253 -10.13 9.49 -21.72
CA LEU A 253 -9.97 10.86 -21.26
C LEU A 253 -8.75 11.53 -21.89
N GLY A 254 -8.87 12.83 -22.13
CA GLY A 254 -7.79 13.69 -22.61
C GLY A 254 -7.29 14.67 -21.54
N PRO A 255 -6.61 15.76 -21.97
CA PRO A 255 -6.17 16.82 -21.06
C PRO A 255 -7.31 17.35 -20.19
N GLY A 256 -6.99 17.84 -19.00
CA GLY A 256 -8.01 18.23 -18.04
C GLY A 256 -7.53 19.22 -17.00
N ALA A 257 -8.37 19.45 -16.02
CA ALA A 257 -8.12 20.29 -14.87
C ALA A 257 -8.64 19.60 -13.60
N LEU A 258 -7.90 19.76 -12.52
CA LEU A 258 -8.25 19.26 -11.20
C LEU A 258 -8.49 20.45 -10.26
N VAL A 259 -9.43 20.32 -9.36
CA VAL A 259 -9.45 21.11 -8.13
C VAL A 259 -8.88 20.25 -7.04
N VAL A 260 -7.75 20.62 -6.48
CA VAL A 260 -7.00 19.85 -5.47
C VAL A 260 -7.20 20.49 -4.10
N SER A 261 -7.58 19.72 -3.10
CA SER A 261 -7.71 20.18 -1.72
C SER A 261 -6.47 19.83 -0.89
N ILE A 262 -5.88 20.84 -0.23
CA ILE A 262 -4.78 20.65 0.71
C ILE A 262 -5.15 21.38 1.99
N GLY A 263 -5.46 20.62 3.05
CA GLY A 263 -6.14 21.18 4.21
C GLY A 263 -7.52 21.72 3.81
N ASP A 264 -7.83 22.93 4.24
CA ASP A 264 -9.10 23.62 3.94
C ASP A 264 -9.02 24.49 2.66
N GLU A 265 -7.90 24.43 1.92
CA GLU A 265 -7.66 25.27 0.75
C GLU A 265 -7.79 24.50 -0.56
N GLY A 266 -8.49 25.09 -1.54
CA GLY A 266 -8.60 24.58 -2.90
C GLY A 266 -7.57 25.20 -3.84
N PHE A 267 -7.04 24.40 -4.76
CA PHE A 267 -6.06 24.82 -5.76
C PHE A 267 -6.41 24.26 -7.14
N ASP A 268 -6.31 25.11 -8.15
CA ASP A 268 -6.45 24.67 -9.54
C ASP A 268 -5.15 24.04 -10.05
N VAL A 269 -5.27 22.89 -10.68
CA VAL A 269 -4.18 22.19 -11.37
C VAL A 269 -4.60 21.92 -12.81
N THR A 270 -3.75 22.27 -13.76
CA THR A 270 -3.96 21.96 -15.18
C THR A 270 -3.12 20.75 -15.56
N LEU A 271 -3.74 19.77 -16.20
CA LEU A 271 -3.10 18.59 -16.80
C LEU A 271 -3.14 18.71 -18.32
N ASP A 272 -2.07 19.25 -18.89
CA ASP A 272 -1.91 19.32 -20.34
C ASP A 272 -1.51 17.95 -20.94
N ALA A 273 -1.56 17.83 -22.27
CA ALA A 273 -1.22 16.59 -22.97
C ALA A 273 0.22 16.15 -22.70
N ALA A 274 1.17 17.10 -22.55
CA ALA A 274 2.56 16.80 -22.26
C ALA A 274 2.73 16.22 -20.85
N THR A 275 2.02 16.76 -19.87
CA THR A 275 1.99 16.23 -18.48
C THR A 275 1.42 14.81 -18.44
N LEU A 276 0.32 14.58 -19.15
CA LEU A 276 -0.29 13.23 -19.21
C LEU A 276 0.65 12.23 -19.89
N ALA A 277 1.35 12.64 -20.96
CA ALA A 277 2.33 11.78 -21.65
C ALA A 277 3.53 11.37 -20.76
N LEU A 278 3.91 12.20 -19.80
CA LEU A 278 4.93 11.83 -18.80
C LEU A 278 4.41 10.81 -17.78
N ALA A 279 3.17 10.96 -17.36
CA ALA A 279 2.57 10.11 -16.33
C ALA A 279 1.99 8.80 -16.87
N LEU A 280 1.69 8.77 -18.18
CA LEU A 280 1.09 7.65 -18.88
C LEU A 280 2.02 7.25 -20.01
N PRO A 281 2.76 6.14 -19.90
CA PRO A 281 3.73 5.73 -20.92
C PRO A 281 3.09 5.54 -22.30
N PRO A 282 3.85 5.78 -23.38
CA PRO A 282 3.33 5.87 -24.75
C PRO A 282 2.77 4.55 -25.32
N HIS A 283 3.13 3.43 -24.73
CA HIS A 283 2.69 2.11 -25.20
C HIS A 283 1.36 1.62 -24.59
N GLY A 284 0.65 2.54 -23.95
CA GLY A 284 -0.65 2.23 -23.36
C GLY A 284 -0.51 1.40 -22.08
N TRP A 285 -1.58 1.45 -21.35
CA TRP A 285 -1.90 0.48 -20.35
C TRP A 285 -2.36 -0.77 -21.07
N SER A 286 -1.95 -1.94 -20.61
CA SER A 286 -2.82 -3.07 -20.71
C SER A 286 -4.09 -2.65 -20.02
N ALA A 287 -5.04 -2.20 -20.80
CA ALA A 287 -6.28 -1.72 -20.24
C ALA A 287 -6.79 -2.83 -19.34
N PRO A 288 -7.13 -2.55 -18.07
CA PRO A 288 -7.87 -3.53 -17.31
C PRO A 288 -9.00 -3.96 -18.20
N ALA A 289 -9.10 -5.24 -18.42
CA ALA A 289 -10.12 -5.78 -19.29
C ALA A 289 -11.47 -5.14 -18.91
N PRO A 290 -12.27 -4.75 -19.87
CA PRO A 290 -13.62 -4.32 -19.58
C PRO A 290 -14.24 -5.35 -18.65
N THR A 291 -15.15 -4.93 -17.78
CA THR A 291 -15.91 -5.82 -16.91
C THR A 291 -16.48 -6.94 -17.74
N TRP A 292 -15.78 -8.04 -17.76
CA TRP A 292 -16.30 -9.22 -18.41
C TRP A 292 -17.25 -9.91 -17.45
N GLU A 293 -18.36 -10.32 -17.95
CA GLU A 293 -19.29 -11.16 -17.19
C GLU A 293 -18.57 -12.40 -16.63
N GLU A 294 -17.62 -12.94 -17.40
CA GLU A 294 -16.78 -14.06 -16.98
C GLU A 294 -15.84 -13.72 -15.82
N ALA A 295 -15.34 -12.50 -15.72
CA ALA A 295 -14.50 -12.07 -14.60
C ALA A 295 -15.32 -11.93 -13.32
N GLU A 296 -16.56 -11.46 -13.39
CA GLU A 296 -17.45 -11.42 -12.23
C GLU A 296 -17.90 -12.83 -11.82
N SER A 297 -18.22 -13.71 -12.78
CA SER A 297 -18.50 -15.13 -12.51
C SER A 297 -17.30 -15.81 -11.84
N PHE A 298 -16.11 -15.65 -12.39
CA PHE A 298 -14.86 -16.17 -11.81
C PHE A 298 -14.67 -15.75 -10.35
N LEU A 299 -14.99 -14.49 -9.98
CA LEU A 299 -14.90 -14.04 -8.60
C LEU A 299 -15.88 -14.76 -7.68
N VAL A 300 -17.11 -14.99 -8.15
CA VAL A 300 -18.14 -15.74 -7.40
C VAL A 300 -17.65 -17.17 -7.15
N ASP A 301 -17.10 -17.80 -8.18
CA ASP A 301 -16.57 -19.16 -8.11
C ASP A 301 -15.31 -19.23 -7.23
N LEU A 302 -14.43 -18.23 -7.31
CA LEU A 302 -13.25 -18.13 -6.43
C LEU A 302 -13.64 -17.98 -4.95
N HIS A 303 -14.71 -17.25 -4.66
CA HIS A 303 -15.25 -17.18 -3.32
C HIS A 303 -15.90 -18.51 -2.87
N ALA A 304 -16.44 -19.29 -3.80
CA ALA A 304 -16.95 -20.64 -3.52
C ALA A 304 -15.80 -21.59 -3.20
N GLU A 305 -14.73 -21.61 -3.98
CA GLU A 305 -13.51 -22.39 -3.73
C GLU A 305 -12.89 -22.07 -2.37
N ARG A 306 -12.87 -20.78 -2.00
CA ARG A 306 -12.40 -20.35 -0.69
C ARG A 306 -13.28 -20.87 0.44
N ARG A 307 -14.61 -20.86 0.29
CA ARG A 307 -15.54 -21.42 1.30
C ARG A 307 -15.44 -22.94 1.41
N ALA A 308 -15.08 -23.61 0.33
CA ALA A 308 -14.82 -25.05 0.31
C ALA A 308 -13.47 -25.43 0.96
N GLY A 309 -12.63 -24.46 1.34
CA GLY A 309 -11.33 -24.69 1.98
C GLY A 309 -10.16 -24.88 0.99
N HIS A 310 -10.40 -24.87 -0.32
CA HIS A 310 -9.34 -25.09 -1.32
C HIS A 310 -8.35 -23.91 -1.43
N LEU A 311 -8.74 -22.73 -0.92
CA LEU A 311 -7.93 -21.51 -0.90
C LEU A 311 -7.67 -21.02 0.54
N ASP A 312 -7.49 -21.94 1.48
CA ASP A 312 -7.22 -21.60 2.88
C ASP A 312 -5.97 -20.71 3.00
N GLY A 313 -6.08 -19.64 3.80
CA GLY A 313 -5.03 -18.65 3.97
C GLY A 313 -4.85 -17.69 2.78
N TRP A 314 -5.40 -17.98 1.61
CA TRP A 314 -5.32 -17.08 0.46
C TRP A 314 -6.36 -15.96 0.54
N ARG A 315 -5.93 -14.73 0.20
CA ARG A 315 -6.79 -13.54 0.20
C ARG A 315 -6.71 -12.84 -1.15
N LEU A 316 -7.88 -12.49 -1.67
CA LEU A 316 -8.01 -11.74 -2.91
C LEU A 316 -8.15 -10.25 -2.60
N ARG A 317 -7.43 -9.42 -3.35
CA ARG A 317 -7.55 -7.96 -3.34
C ARG A 317 -7.87 -7.47 -4.73
N ARG A 318 -8.79 -6.52 -4.81
CA ARG A 318 -9.03 -5.76 -6.05
C ARG A 318 -8.04 -4.59 -6.14
N TRP A 319 -7.70 -4.22 -7.35
CA TRP A 319 -6.99 -2.99 -7.68
C TRP A 319 -5.64 -2.83 -6.96
N PRO A 320 -4.74 -3.77 -7.08
CA PRO A 320 -3.40 -3.60 -6.55
C PRO A 320 -2.68 -2.45 -7.29
N ALA A 321 -1.54 -2.03 -6.73
CA ALA A 321 -0.76 -0.96 -7.33
C ALA A 321 -0.27 -1.32 -8.75
N PRO A 322 -0.23 -0.33 -9.68
CA PRO A 322 0.30 -0.55 -11.02
C PRO A 322 1.78 -0.97 -10.97
N GLN A 323 2.18 -1.80 -11.91
CA GLN A 323 3.57 -2.19 -12.13
C GLN A 323 4.10 -1.43 -13.34
N VAL A 324 5.20 -0.69 -13.13
CA VAL A 324 5.88 0.06 -14.20
C VAL A 324 7.03 -0.77 -14.73
N THR A 325 7.11 -0.90 -16.04
CA THR A 325 8.22 -1.50 -16.78
C THR A 325 8.76 -0.49 -17.79
N GLU A 326 9.91 -0.74 -18.39
CA GLU A 326 10.45 0.08 -19.49
C GLU A 326 9.49 0.18 -20.69
N ARG A 327 8.67 -0.83 -20.90
CA ARG A 327 7.75 -0.96 -22.05
C ARG A 327 6.33 -0.49 -21.75
N GLY A 328 6.03 -0.14 -20.51
CA GLY A 328 4.72 0.36 -20.14
C GLY A 328 4.34 0.12 -18.69
N VAL A 329 3.09 0.42 -18.37
CA VAL A 329 2.50 0.18 -17.06
C VAL A 329 1.49 -0.95 -17.18
N ILE A 330 1.66 -2.00 -16.40
CA ILE A 330 0.70 -3.09 -16.27
C ILE A 330 -0.04 -2.93 -14.96
N TRP A 331 -1.36 -2.95 -15.03
CA TRP A 331 -2.21 -2.85 -13.87
C TRP A 331 -2.90 -4.19 -13.60
N PRO A 332 -2.42 -4.98 -12.64
CA PRO A 332 -3.14 -6.18 -12.23
C PRO A 332 -4.53 -5.80 -11.75
N GLU A 333 -5.54 -6.55 -12.14
CA GLU A 333 -6.89 -6.29 -11.67
C GLU A 333 -7.10 -6.82 -10.26
N TYR A 334 -6.50 -7.96 -9.96
CA TYR A 334 -6.55 -8.59 -8.66
C TYR A 334 -5.16 -8.96 -8.20
N LEU A 335 -5.00 -9.06 -6.88
CA LEU A 335 -3.85 -9.67 -6.25
C LEU A 335 -4.36 -10.76 -5.31
N ILE A 336 -3.85 -11.98 -5.47
CA ILE A 336 -4.09 -13.06 -4.53
C ILE A 336 -2.83 -13.27 -3.69
N GLY A 337 -2.98 -13.35 -2.37
CA GLY A 337 -1.82 -13.43 -1.48
C GLY A 337 -2.04 -14.34 -0.28
N ARG A 338 -0.94 -14.98 0.18
CA ARG A 338 -0.87 -15.77 1.41
C ARG A 338 0.48 -15.51 2.07
N GLY A 339 0.49 -15.04 3.31
CA GLY A 339 1.74 -14.67 4.00
C GLY A 339 2.56 -13.65 3.20
N GLN A 340 3.80 -14.02 2.88
CA GLN A 340 4.71 -13.21 2.06
C GLN A 340 4.48 -13.33 0.54
N ILE A 341 3.68 -14.30 0.12
CA ILE A 341 3.42 -14.56 -1.29
C ILE A 341 2.33 -13.61 -1.78
N ALA A 342 2.58 -12.94 -2.91
CA ALA A 342 1.61 -12.07 -3.56
C ALA A 342 1.69 -12.27 -5.07
N ILE A 343 0.58 -12.64 -5.69
CA ILE A 343 0.49 -13.01 -7.11
C ILE A 343 -0.53 -12.10 -7.78
N GLY A 344 -0.13 -11.39 -8.83
CA GLY A 344 -1.02 -10.56 -9.64
C GLY A 344 -1.90 -11.44 -10.54
N LEU A 345 -3.19 -11.12 -10.64
CA LEU A 345 -4.08 -11.75 -11.62
C LEU A 345 -4.42 -10.73 -12.71
N LEU A 346 -4.13 -11.09 -13.95
CA LEU A 346 -4.28 -10.25 -15.15
C LEU A 346 -5.32 -10.85 -16.09
N PRO A 347 -6.59 -10.41 -16.05
CA PRO A 347 -7.56 -10.79 -17.07
C PRO A 347 -7.19 -10.13 -18.40
N LEU A 348 -6.89 -10.92 -19.42
CA LEU A 348 -6.52 -10.46 -20.77
C LEU A 348 -7.21 -11.28 -21.85
N THR A 349 -7.42 -10.69 -23.02
CA THR A 349 -7.81 -11.45 -24.22
C THR A 349 -6.59 -12.16 -24.81
N ALA A 350 -6.82 -13.25 -25.54
CA ALA A 350 -5.77 -13.94 -26.27
C ALA A 350 -5.02 -13.03 -27.28
N THR A 351 -5.67 -11.99 -27.78
CA THR A 351 -5.06 -10.99 -28.66
C THR A 351 -4.11 -10.07 -27.88
N GLN A 352 -4.53 -9.61 -26.69
CA GLN A 352 -3.68 -8.78 -25.81
C GLN A 352 -2.45 -9.55 -25.34
N VAL A 353 -2.60 -10.81 -24.91
CA VAL A 353 -1.45 -11.63 -24.49
C VAL A 353 -0.40 -11.74 -25.61
N ARG A 354 -0.86 -11.90 -26.87
CA ARG A 354 0.06 -11.95 -28.02
C ARG A 354 0.72 -10.61 -28.32
N ALA A 355 -0.04 -9.54 -28.25
CA ALA A 355 0.48 -8.19 -28.54
C ALA A 355 1.48 -7.71 -27.47
N GLU A 356 1.29 -8.12 -26.23
CA GLU A 356 2.05 -7.61 -25.07
C GLU A 356 3.03 -8.65 -24.48
N ALA A 357 3.28 -9.76 -25.20
CA ALA A 357 4.05 -10.89 -24.70
C ALA A 357 5.41 -10.50 -24.08
N GLU A 358 6.16 -9.61 -24.74
CA GLU A 358 7.47 -9.16 -24.25
C GLU A 358 7.36 -8.31 -22.98
N ALA A 359 6.36 -7.42 -22.88
CA ALA A 359 6.12 -6.63 -21.68
C ALA A 359 5.69 -7.52 -20.50
N LEU A 360 4.88 -8.52 -20.77
CA LEU A 360 4.44 -9.51 -19.80
C LEU A 360 5.61 -10.37 -19.29
N LEU A 361 6.52 -10.80 -20.17
CA LEU A 361 7.73 -11.52 -19.77
C LEU A 361 8.64 -10.66 -18.89
N THR A 362 8.87 -9.40 -19.25
CA THR A 362 9.64 -8.46 -18.41
C THR A 362 8.99 -8.24 -17.04
N LEU A 363 7.65 -8.24 -16.97
CA LEU A 363 6.95 -8.14 -15.71
C LEU A 363 7.11 -9.42 -14.88
N ALA A 364 7.10 -10.60 -15.50
CA ALA A 364 7.22 -11.88 -14.82
C ALA A 364 8.55 -12.03 -14.06
N GLU A 365 9.60 -11.35 -14.50
CA GLU A 365 10.89 -11.30 -13.79
C GLU A 365 10.82 -10.53 -12.45
N ARG A 366 9.84 -9.66 -12.29
CA ARG A 366 9.72 -8.74 -11.14
C ARG A 366 8.62 -9.10 -10.17
N LEU A 367 7.51 -9.60 -10.69
CA LEU A 367 6.31 -9.89 -9.93
C LEU A 367 5.74 -11.22 -10.39
N PRO A 368 5.53 -12.20 -9.52
CA PRO A 368 4.75 -13.37 -9.86
C PRO A 368 3.33 -12.95 -10.22
N PHE A 369 2.87 -13.36 -11.40
CA PHE A 369 1.50 -13.13 -11.83
C PHE A 369 0.98 -14.28 -12.69
N ILE A 370 -0.32 -14.35 -12.77
CA ILE A 370 -1.06 -15.32 -13.58
C ILE A 370 -1.95 -14.55 -14.56
N ILE A 371 -1.90 -14.92 -15.81
CA ILE A 371 -2.78 -14.38 -16.84
C ILE A 371 -4.06 -15.21 -16.86
N LEU A 372 -5.18 -14.55 -16.66
CA LEU A 372 -6.51 -15.13 -16.84
C LEU A 372 -6.99 -14.79 -18.25
N VAL A 373 -6.86 -15.73 -19.19
CA VAL A 373 -7.10 -15.44 -20.59
C VAL A 373 -8.54 -15.76 -21.00
N LYS A 374 -9.20 -14.81 -21.65
CA LYS A 374 -10.45 -15.03 -22.39
C LYS A 374 -10.12 -15.41 -23.83
N GLY A 375 -10.58 -16.59 -24.24
CA GLY A 375 -10.37 -17.16 -25.58
C GLY A 375 -9.18 -18.12 -25.64
N ALA A 376 -9.07 -18.82 -26.73
CA ALA A 376 -8.03 -19.83 -26.95
C ALA A 376 -6.70 -19.18 -27.36
N LEU A 377 -5.64 -19.48 -26.63
CA LEU A 377 -4.26 -19.25 -27.07
C LEU A 377 -3.75 -20.45 -27.84
N ARG A 378 -3.26 -20.21 -29.06
CA ARG A 378 -2.63 -21.27 -29.87
C ARG A 378 -1.29 -21.75 -29.29
N ALA A 379 -0.57 -20.83 -28.66
CA ALA A 379 0.67 -21.10 -27.93
C ALA A 379 0.79 -20.14 -26.75
N VAL A 380 1.17 -20.66 -25.58
CA VAL A 380 1.51 -19.86 -24.41
C VAL A 380 2.97 -19.46 -24.52
N PRO A 381 3.33 -18.17 -24.41
CA PRO A 381 4.73 -17.75 -24.36
C PRO A 381 5.46 -18.46 -23.21
N VAL A 382 6.64 -19.00 -23.49
CA VAL A 382 7.47 -19.67 -22.47
C VAL A 382 7.82 -18.68 -21.37
N GLY A 383 7.61 -19.06 -20.12
CA GLY A 383 7.87 -18.19 -18.94
C GLY A 383 6.62 -17.46 -18.42
N LEU A 384 5.46 -17.57 -19.09
CA LEU A 384 4.21 -17.03 -18.58
C LEU A 384 3.30 -18.14 -18.05
N THR A 385 2.67 -17.89 -16.91
CA THR A 385 1.60 -18.73 -16.37
C THR A 385 0.26 -18.21 -16.88
N VAL A 386 -0.47 -19.05 -17.58
CA VAL A 386 -1.75 -18.70 -18.20
C VAL A 386 -2.81 -19.72 -17.82
N LEU A 387 -3.93 -19.22 -17.29
CA LEU A 387 -5.15 -20.01 -17.02
C LEU A 387 -6.29 -19.47 -17.87
N ARG A 388 -7.21 -20.34 -18.28
CA ARG A 388 -8.39 -19.92 -19.05
C ARG A 388 -9.46 -19.37 -18.12
N LEU A 389 -9.95 -18.16 -18.43
CA LEU A 389 -11.01 -17.49 -17.66
C LEU A 389 -12.42 -17.94 -18.10
N ASP A 390 -12.56 -18.34 -19.35
CA ASP A 390 -13.82 -18.68 -20.00
C ASP A 390 -14.20 -20.17 -19.87
N THR A 391 -13.75 -20.83 -18.81
CA THR A 391 -14.11 -22.21 -18.46
C THR A 391 -14.87 -22.24 -17.14
N ASP A 392 -15.79 -23.20 -17.00
CA ASP A 392 -16.55 -23.41 -15.77
C ASP A 392 -15.68 -23.83 -14.57
N HIS A 393 -14.39 -24.10 -14.81
CA HIS A 393 -13.44 -24.58 -13.81
C HIS A 393 -12.29 -23.59 -13.55
N ALA A 394 -12.34 -22.36 -14.07
CA ALA A 394 -11.24 -21.38 -13.97
C ALA A 394 -10.79 -21.11 -12.53
N ALA A 395 -11.71 -21.03 -11.59
CA ALA A 395 -11.41 -20.81 -10.18
C ALA A 395 -10.78 -22.05 -9.52
N ALA A 396 -11.26 -23.26 -9.85
CA ALA A 396 -10.69 -24.51 -9.40
C ALA A 396 -9.28 -24.72 -9.98
N ASP A 397 -9.06 -24.43 -11.26
CA ASP A 397 -7.75 -24.48 -11.90
C ASP A 397 -6.73 -23.54 -11.21
N LEU A 398 -7.18 -22.36 -10.80
CA LEU A 398 -6.34 -21.44 -10.03
C LEU A 398 -6.05 -22.00 -8.64
N ALA A 399 -7.03 -22.55 -7.93
CA ALA A 399 -6.84 -23.15 -6.62
C ALA A 399 -5.85 -24.32 -6.69
N ASP A 400 -6.00 -25.19 -7.66
CA ASP A 400 -5.09 -26.32 -7.93
C ASP A 400 -3.67 -25.87 -8.29
N TYR A 401 -3.54 -24.82 -9.10
CA TYR A 401 -2.24 -24.23 -9.42
C TYR A 401 -1.56 -23.70 -8.17
N LEU A 402 -2.28 -22.94 -7.34
CA LEU A 402 -1.75 -22.36 -6.10
C LEU A 402 -1.36 -23.44 -5.09
N ALA A 403 -2.17 -24.49 -4.93
CA ALA A 403 -1.88 -25.60 -4.04
C ALA A 403 -0.63 -26.36 -4.44
N ARG A 404 -0.44 -26.60 -5.75
CA ARG A 404 0.74 -27.31 -6.29
C ARG A 404 2.02 -26.47 -6.24
N THR A 405 1.91 -25.18 -6.56
CA THR A 405 3.07 -24.29 -6.70
C THR A 405 3.53 -23.73 -5.36
N PHE A 406 2.60 -23.55 -4.43
CA PHE A 406 2.84 -22.97 -3.12
C PHE A 406 2.19 -23.83 -2.02
N PRO A 407 2.75 -25.01 -1.72
CA PRO A 407 2.20 -25.93 -0.71
C PRO A 407 2.13 -25.28 0.69
N GLN A 408 1.17 -25.72 1.51
CA GLN A 408 0.85 -25.13 2.82
C GLN A 408 1.95 -25.21 3.89
N ASN A 409 2.99 -25.99 3.67
CA ASN A 409 4.08 -26.21 4.63
C ASN A 409 5.04 -25.01 4.80
N ALA A 410 4.83 -23.90 4.10
CA ALA A 410 5.50 -22.64 4.39
C ALA A 410 4.75 -21.96 5.55
N THR A 411 5.31 -22.05 6.74
CA THR A 411 4.87 -21.53 8.03
C THR A 411 4.01 -20.27 7.91
N ASP A 412 2.71 -20.40 8.18
CA ASP A 412 1.74 -19.30 8.33
C ASP A 412 1.89 -18.58 9.68
N ALA A 413 3.11 -18.33 10.13
CA ALA A 413 3.35 -17.39 11.22
C ALA A 413 2.85 -16.03 10.76
N ALA A 414 2.03 -15.38 11.58
CA ALA A 414 1.59 -14.01 11.32
C ALA A 414 2.84 -13.17 10.99
N PRO A 415 2.87 -12.46 9.85
CA PRO A 415 4.08 -11.78 9.42
C PRO A 415 4.56 -10.83 10.51
N GLU A 416 5.86 -10.76 10.79
CA GLU A 416 6.46 -9.87 11.80
C GLU A 416 6.02 -8.40 11.64
N TRP A 417 5.77 -7.96 10.39
CA TRP A 417 5.25 -6.62 10.13
C TRP A 417 3.87 -6.37 10.77
N LEU A 418 3.08 -7.41 11.00
CA LEU A 418 1.77 -7.27 11.61
C LEU A 418 1.89 -6.91 13.10
N SER A 419 2.86 -7.49 13.81
CA SER A 419 3.16 -7.11 15.19
C SER A 419 3.78 -5.71 15.27
N SER A 420 4.67 -5.36 14.34
CA SER A 420 5.28 -4.02 14.30
C SER A 420 4.26 -2.90 14.01
N LEU A 421 3.21 -3.20 13.23
CA LEU A 421 2.08 -2.28 13.06
C LEU A 421 1.29 -2.09 14.36
N GLY A 422 1.07 -3.17 15.10
CA GLY A 422 0.43 -3.11 16.41
C GLY A 422 1.22 -2.22 17.37
N ASP A 423 2.53 -2.40 17.45
CA ASP A 423 3.40 -1.58 18.30
C ASP A 423 3.42 -0.11 17.87
N ALA A 424 3.44 0.16 16.57
CA ALA A 424 3.33 1.52 16.05
C ALA A 424 1.98 2.16 16.37
N ALA A 425 0.87 1.39 16.32
CA ALA A 425 -0.45 1.89 16.70
C ALA A 425 -0.52 2.21 18.20
N ARG A 426 0.05 1.37 19.06
CA ARG A 426 0.14 1.65 20.51
C ARG A 426 0.97 2.90 20.80
N ALA A 427 2.11 3.03 20.18
CA ALA A 427 3.01 4.18 20.38
C ALA A 427 2.40 5.50 19.88
N ALA A 428 1.68 5.49 18.76
CA ALA A 428 1.05 6.67 18.18
C ALA A 428 -0.39 6.91 18.68
N GLY A 429 -0.99 5.95 19.40
CA GLY A 429 -2.40 5.92 19.76
C GLY A 429 -3.31 5.48 18.62
N SER A 430 -3.03 5.89 17.38
CA SER A 430 -3.73 5.42 16.19
C SER A 430 -2.88 5.54 14.93
N LEU A 431 -3.11 4.64 13.97
CA LEU A 431 -2.56 4.71 12.61
C LEU A 431 -3.68 4.97 11.61
N ALA A 432 -3.47 5.89 10.66
CA ALA A 432 -4.45 6.18 9.62
C ALA A 432 -4.63 4.99 8.68
N GLU A 433 -5.85 4.79 8.17
CA GLU A 433 -6.13 3.77 7.17
C GLU A 433 -5.26 3.93 5.92
N SER A 434 -5.05 5.16 5.46
CA SER A 434 -4.16 5.47 4.33
C SER A 434 -2.69 5.14 4.61
N ASP A 435 -2.22 5.31 5.85
CA ASP A 435 -0.87 4.93 6.26
C ASP A 435 -0.74 3.41 6.33
N LEU A 436 -1.75 2.73 6.87
CA LEU A 436 -1.84 1.27 6.87
C LEU A 436 -1.87 0.71 5.45
N ALA A 437 -2.75 1.23 4.59
CA ALA A 437 -2.84 0.84 3.19
C ALA A 437 -1.49 0.96 2.46
N ARG A 438 -0.73 2.02 2.80
CA ARG A 438 0.61 2.25 2.25
C ARG A 438 1.64 1.26 2.78
N GLN A 439 1.64 0.99 4.09
CA GLN A 439 2.56 0.03 4.70
C GLN A 439 2.27 -1.41 4.26
N LEU A 440 0.99 -1.73 4.06
CA LEU A 440 0.51 -3.04 3.61
C LEU A 440 0.56 -3.23 2.10
N ASP A 441 0.94 -2.19 1.34
CA ASP A 441 0.89 -2.16 -0.14
C ASP A 441 -0.46 -2.62 -0.70
N CYS A 442 -1.56 -2.09 -0.14
CA CYS A 442 -2.91 -2.46 -0.52
C CYS A 442 -3.84 -1.24 -0.62
N PRO A 443 -4.98 -1.34 -1.33
CA PRO A 443 -6.04 -0.36 -1.26
C PRO A 443 -6.62 -0.24 0.16
N GLU A 444 -7.14 0.94 0.51
CA GLU A 444 -7.73 1.20 1.82
C GLU A 444 -8.88 0.24 2.15
N GLU A 445 -9.69 -0.12 1.15
CA GLU A 445 -10.84 -1.01 1.30
C GLU A 445 -10.52 -2.46 1.73
N VAL A 446 -9.24 -2.87 1.62
CA VAL A 446 -8.81 -4.22 1.99
C VAL A 446 -7.87 -4.24 3.20
N VAL A 447 -7.66 -3.10 3.85
CA VAL A 447 -6.82 -3.01 5.06
C VAL A 447 -7.36 -3.91 6.18
N ALA A 448 -8.68 -3.92 6.39
CA ALA A 448 -9.34 -4.79 7.37
C ALA A 448 -8.97 -6.27 7.17
N GLU A 449 -9.02 -6.75 5.91
CA GLU A 449 -8.68 -8.13 5.59
C GLU A 449 -7.21 -8.44 5.84
N ARG A 450 -6.33 -7.45 5.58
CA ARG A 450 -4.89 -7.59 5.83
C ARG A 450 -4.56 -7.65 7.30
N LEU A 451 -5.30 -6.96 8.13
CA LEU A 451 -5.12 -6.95 9.59
C LEU A 451 -5.82 -8.11 10.29
N ALA A 452 -6.60 -8.94 9.60
CA ALA A 452 -7.37 -10.04 10.22
C ALA A 452 -6.50 -11.08 10.97
N GLY A 453 -5.18 -11.14 10.69
CA GLY A 453 -4.22 -11.97 11.44
C GLY A 453 -3.60 -11.26 12.66
N LEU A 454 -3.96 -10.01 12.94
CA LEU A 454 -3.45 -9.26 14.08
C LEU A 454 -4.16 -9.74 15.36
N ALA A 455 -3.53 -10.63 16.11
CA ALA A 455 -4.01 -11.10 17.40
C ALA A 455 -3.60 -10.09 18.49
N ALA A 456 -4.36 -8.99 18.62
CA ALA A 456 -4.08 -7.94 19.59
C ALA A 456 -5.41 -7.41 20.14
N PRO A 457 -5.87 -7.92 21.30
CA PRO A 457 -7.16 -7.56 21.89
C PRO A 457 -7.23 -6.08 22.32
N ASP A 458 -6.09 -5.44 22.49
CA ASP A 458 -5.92 -4.02 22.85
C ASP A 458 -5.90 -3.09 21.63
N LEU A 459 -6.10 -3.63 20.43
CA LEU A 459 -6.15 -2.87 19.19
C LEU A 459 -7.47 -3.08 18.47
N LEU A 460 -8.10 -2.00 18.02
CA LEU A 460 -9.32 -2.02 17.24
C LEU A 460 -9.09 -1.37 15.88
N TYR A 461 -9.46 -2.05 14.82
CA TYR A 461 -9.54 -1.46 13.49
C TYR A 461 -10.94 -0.88 13.26
N ILE A 462 -10.99 0.41 12.94
CA ILE A 462 -12.21 1.13 12.57
C ILE A 462 -12.14 1.41 11.07
N ASP A 463 -13.06 0.82 10.31
CA ASP A 463 -13.16 0.99 8.86
C ASP A 463 -13.33 2.46 8.48
N GLY A 464 -12.45 2.96 7.62
CA GLY A 464 -12.41 4.37 7.21
C GLY A 464 -11.63 5.30 8.16
N PHE A 465 -11.18 4.82 9.34
CA PHE A 465 -10.33 5.60 10.25
C PHE A 465 -8.93 4.99 10.37
N GLY A 466 -8.85 3.68 10.64
CA GLY A 466 -7.60 2.96 10.80
C GLY A 466 -7.51 2.14 12.09
N LEU A 467 -6.29 1.80 12.49
CA LEU A 467 -6.00 0.97 13.67
C LEU A 467 -5.82 1.85 14.91
N CYS A 468 -6.53 1.54 15.99
CA CYS A 468 -6.56 2.31 17.23
C CYS A 468 -6.12 1.46 18.41
N ALA A 469 -5.34 2.05 19.32
CA ALA A 469 -5.11 1.48 20.64
C ALA A 469 -6.30 1.74 21.56
N GLU A 470 -6.61 0.81 22.46
CA GLU A 470 -7.72 0.92 23.43
C GLU A 470 -7.62 2.17 24.32
N GLU A 471 -6.40 2.53 24.72
CA GLU A 471 -6.16 3.76 25.49
C GLU A 471 -6.55 5.03 24.71
N PHE A 472 -6.27 5.06 23.41
CA PHE A 472 -6.70 6.16 22.54
C PHE A 472 -8.23 6.20 22.43
N LEU A 473 -8.89 5.06 22.24
CA LEU A 473 -10.35 4.99 22.17
C LEU A 473 -11.01 5.43 23.47
N SER A 474 -10.46 5.02 24.62
CA SER A 474 -10.95 5.46 25.93
C SER A 474 -10.87 6.99 26.09
N ARG A 475 -9.79 7.61 25.61
CA ARG A 475 -9.67 9.09 25.61
C ARG A 475 -10.66 9.75 24.63
N ALA A 476 -10.91 9.13 23.48
CA ALA A 476 -11.89 9.64 22.51
C ALA A 476 -13.33 9.56 23.06
N ARG A 477 -13.69 8.46 23.73
CA ARG A 477 -14.98 8.30 24.42
C ARG A 477 -15.16 9.33 25.53
N ALA A 478 -14.15 9.56 26.35
CA ALA A 478 -14.21 10.57 27.40
C ALA A 478 -14.45 11.99 26.84
N LEU A 479 -13.90 12.32 25.66
CA LEU A 479 -14.18 13.60 25.00
C LEU A 479 -15.64 13.69 24.51
N GLU A 480 -16.20 12.60 24.00
CA GLU A 480 -17.59 12.54 23.55
C GLU A 480 -18.55 12.68 24.75
N GLU A 481 -18.36 11.91 25.81
CA GLU A 481 -19.15 11.99 27.05
C GLU A 481 -19.11 13.39 27.67
N ALA A 482 -17.94 14.00 27.73
CA ALA A 482 -17.78 15.37 28.23
C ALA A 482 -18.52 16.41 27.34
N GLU A 483 -18.62 16.17 26.04
CA GLU A 483 -19.36 17.05 25.14
C GLU A 483 -20.87 16.88 25.31
N ILE A 484 -21.36 15.66 25.44
CA ILE A 484 -22.77 15.34 25.70
C ILE A 484 -23.20 15.95 27.05
N ALA A 485 -22.40 15.78 28.09
CA ALA A 485 -22.68 16.35 29.42
C ALA A 485 -22.74 17.89 29.38
N ARG A 486 -21.81 18.53 28.64
CA ARG A 486 -21.78 19.99 28.48
C ARG A 486 -23.03 20.54 27.77
N ASN A 487 -23.57 19.81 26.80
CA ASN A 487 -24.65 20.25 25.95
C ASN A 487 -26.03 19.70 26.39
N GLY A 488 -26.17 19.32 27.67
CA GLY A 488 -27.45 18.86 28.23
C GLY A 488 -27.99 17.58 27.56
N GLY A 489 -27.11 16.63 27.25
CA GLY A 489 -27.45 15.33 26.66
C GLY A 489 -27.48 15.33 25.12
N ARG A 490 -27.08 16.43 24.46
CA ARG A 490 -27.00 16.51 23.01
C ARG A 490 -25.55 16.54 22.54
N LEU A 491 -25.25 15.75 21.49
CA LEU A 491 -23.95 15.71 20.88
C LEU A 491 -23.81 16.82 19.81
N ASP A 492 -22.85 17.75 19.98
CA ASP A 492 -22.43 18.67 18.94
C ASP A 492 -21.26 18.07 18.13
N LEU A 493 -21.58 17.51 16.97
CA LEU A 493 -20.61 16.86 16.08
C LEU A 493 -19.49 17.80 15.63
N GLY A 494 -19.79 19.11 15.45
CA GLY A 494 -18.79 20.08 15.03
C GLY A 494 -17.74 20.37 16.10
N THR A 495 -18.18 20.48 17.34
CA THR A 495 -17.27 20.68 18.49
C THR A 495 -16.53 19.41 18.85
N LEU A 496 -17.19 18.25 18.84
CA LEU A 496 -16.52 16.95 19.03
C LEU A 496 -15.45 16.71 17.95
N GLY A 497 -15.77 16.96 16.67
CA GLY A 497 -14.83 16.80 15.56
C GLY A 497 -13.58 17.67 15.72
N ARG A 498 -13.70 18.91 16.21
CA ARG A 498 -12.53 19.77 16.51
C ARG A 498 -11.66 19.21 17.64
N LYS A 499 -12.27 18.69 18.71
CA LYS A 499 -11.55 18.12 19.84
C LYS A 499 -10.84 16.83 19.45
N LEU A 500 -11.53 15.94 18.71
CA LEU A 500 -10.94 14.71 18.20
C LEU A 500 -9.81 15.00 17.20
N ARG A 501 -9.95 16.02 16.34
CA ARG A 501 -8.86 16.48 15.48
C ARG A 501 -7.59 16.83 16.26
N THR A 502 -7.74 17.51 17.40
CA THR A 502 -6.60 17.84 18.26
C THR A 502 -5.99 16.59 18.89
N LEU A 503 -6.82 15.62 19.30
CA LEU A 503 -6.37 14.35 19.87
C LEU A 503 -5.63 13.47 18.85
N VAL A 504 -6.17 13.41 17.62
CA VAL A 504 -5.67 12.55 16.53
C VAL A 504 -4.50 13.19 15.77
N GLY A 505 -4.43 14.52 15.74
CA GLY A 505 -3.44 15.27 14.95
C GLY A 505 -3.68 15.25 13.43
N ARG A 506 -4.81 14.73 12.97
CA ARG A 506 -5.18 14.64 11.54
C ARG A 506 -6.69 14.77 11.33
N ASN A 507 -7.09 15.07 10.09
CA ASN A 507 -8.50 15.16 9.69
C ASN A 507 -9.05 13.86 9.09
N GLU A 508 -8.15 12.99 8.62
CA GLU A 508 -8.49 11.77 7.91
C GLU A 508 -9.26 10.81 8.82
N GLY A 509 -10.38 10.31 8.33
CA GLY A 509 -11.19 9.28 8.97
C GLY A 509 -11.98 9.72 10.21
N LEU A 510 -11.94 10.99 10.64
CA LEU A 510 -12.63 11.46 11.85
C LEU A 510 -14.13 11.17 11.84
N HIS A 511 -14.78 11.18 10.66
CA HIS A 511 -16.19 10.82 10.54
C HIS A 511 -16.44 9.35 10.93
N ALA A 512 -15.58 8.44 10.49
CA ALA A 512 -15.69 7.02 10.82
C ALA A 512 -15.48 6.78 12.33
N LEU A 513 -14.52 7.50 12.94
CA LEU A 513 -14.32 7.44 14.39
C LEU A 513 -15.55 7.96 15.16
N ILE A 514 -16.11 9.10 14.76
CA ILE A 514 -17.33 9.66 15.40
C ILE A 514 -18.51 8.71 15.21
N ALA A 515 -18.70 8.15 14.03
CA ALA A 515 -19.78 7.19 13.76
C ALA A 515 -19.63 5.92 14.62
N HIS A 516 -18.41 5.46 14.81
CA HIS A 516 -18.11 4.31 15.69
C HIS A 516 -18.45 4.63 17.15
N LEU A 517 -17.99 5.77 17.69
CA LEU A 517 -18.29 6.20 19.05
C LEU A 517 -19.80 6.36 19.27
N SER A 518 -20.49 7.11 18.41
CA SER A 518 -21.93 7.37 18.50
C SER A 518 -22.78 6.11 18.28
N GLY A 519 -22.30 5.11 17.53
CA GLY A 519 -22.99 3.84 17.30
C GLY A 519 -23.00 2.93 18.54
N GLU A 520 -21.97 2.97 19.36
CA GLU A 520 -21.91 2.26 20.64
C GLU A 520 -22.95 2.80 21.65
N LEU A 521 -23.22 4.11 21.64
CA LEU A 521 -24.26 4.71 22.48
C LEU A 521 -25.68 4.28 22.09
N GLN A 522 -25.94 4.09 20.79
CA GLN A 522 -27.25 3.60 20.32
C GLN A 522 -27.50 2.12 20.64
N SER A 523 -26.45 1.32 20.81
CA SER A 523 -26.56 -0.09 21.20
C SER A 523 -26.62 -0.31 22.72
N ALA A 524 -26.26 0.71 23.51
CA ALA A 524 -26.28 0.68 24.97
C ALA A 524 -27.55 1.32 25.60
N ALA A 525 -28.38 2.00 24.80
CA ALA A 525 -29.67 2.58 25.16
C ALA A 525 -30.83 1.71 24.65
#